data_601177b845a8a062156e8a71fc9322a8
#
_entry.id   601177b845a8a062156e8a71fc9322a8
#
_cell.length_a   1.000
_cell.length_b   1.000
_cell.length_c   1.000
_cell.angle_alpha   90.00
_cell.angle_beta   90.00
_cell.angle_gamma   90.00
#
_symmetry.space_group_name_H-M   'P 1'
#
loop_
_entity.id
_entity.type
_entity.pdbx_description
1 polymer ?
#
loop_
_entity_poly.entity_id
_entity_poly.type
_entity_poly.pdbx_seq_one_letter_code
_entity_poly.pdbx_strand_id
1 'polypeptide(L)'
;MNDDLTKALLASDAPVIKYKGKKINAKWNREHIQFDVSKPLQKVTCPVLAITGSKDVNVKVGDLEKIKALVQGECETHIIQNMTHMLRKTDVEYSISKIMNNNKNSIQQPVDRELKDKIIAWLRNWKDREVIIPDFEILGK
;
A
#
# COMPACT_ATOMS: atom_id res chain seq x y z
N MET A 1 2.15 -0.23 -14.91
CA MET A 1 2.43 1.04 -15.60
C MET A 1 2.46 0.74 -17.09
N ASN A 2 2.09 1.67 -17.97
CA ASN A 2 2.13 1.44 -19.42
C ASN A 2 3.60 1.40 -19.85
N ASP A 3 4.04 0.34 -20.56
CA ASP A 3 5.44 0.13 -20.98
C ASP A 3 6.02 1.30 -21.79
N ASP A 4 5.21 1.96 -22.60
CA ASP A 4 5.64 3.13 -23.39
C ASP A 4 5.94 4.34 -22.49
N LEU A 5 5.14 4.58 -21.46
CA LEU A 5 5.39 5.63 -20.49
C LEU A 5 6.68 5.33 -19.71
N THR A 6 6.85 4.10 -19.28
CA THR A 6 8.06 3.66 -18.56
C THR A 6 9.32 3.88 -19.41
N LYS A 7 9.30 3.50 -20.69
CA LYS A 7 10.40 3.77 -21.62
C LYS A 7 10.68 5.26 -21.76
N ALA A 8 9.64 6.08 -21.94
CA ALA A 8 9.78 7.53 -22.08
C ALA A 8 10.36 8.18 -20.80
N LEU A 9 9.97 7.68 -19.62
CA LEU A 9 10.50 8.14 -18.34
C LEU A 9 11.99 7.82 -18.17
N LEU A 10 12.41 6.61 -18.56
CA LEU A 10 13.79 6.15 -18.42
C LEU A 10 14.73 6.71 -19.50
N ALA A 11 14.19 7.22 -20.62
CA ALA A 11 14.96 7.78 -21.72
C ALA A 11 15.41 9.25 -21.47
N SER A 12 15.08 9.88 -20.34
CA SER A 12 15.36 11.29 -20.08
C SER A 12 15.62 11.54 -18.62
N ASP A 13 16.64 12.35 -18.31
CA ASP A 13 16.97 12.80 -16.95
C ASP A 13 16.16 14.04 -16.53
N ALA A 14 15.37 14.62 -17.43
CA ALA A 14 14.57 15.81 -17.13
C ALA A 14 13.61 15.55 -15.94
N PRO A 15 13.46 16.50 -15.01
CA PRO A 15 12.56 16.35 -13.86
C PRO A 15 11.09 16.25 -14.26
N VAL A 16 10.74 16.84 -15.40
CA VAL A 16 9.38 16.81 -15.99
C VAL A 16 9.48 16.52 -17.48
N ILE A 17 8.67 15.60 -17.97
CA ILE A 17 8.52 15.31 -19.39
C ILE A 17 7.09 15.60 -19.86
N LYS A 18 6.92 15.82 -21.18
CA LYS A 18 5.61 15.90 -21.82
C LYS A 18 5.30 14.55 -22.44
N TYR A 19 4.24 13.88 -22.00
CA TYR A 19 3.81 12.59 -22.55
C TYR A 19 2.31 12.65 -22.89
N LYS A 20 1.96 12.35 -24.13
CA LYS A 20 0.58 12.43 -24.66
C LYS A 20 -0.12 13.74 -24.27
N GLY A 21 0.59 14.86 -24.42
CA GLY A 21 0.05 16.21 -24.14
C GLY A 21 0.03 16.63 -22.68
N LYS A 22 0.35 15.74 -21.72
CA LYS A 22 0.34 16.03 -20.28
C LYS A 22 1.77 16.18 -19.75
N LYS A 23 1.96 17.09 -18.77
CA LYS A 23 3.20 17.18 -17.99
C LYS A 23 3.22 16.06 -16.95
N ILE A 24 4.30 15.29 -16.94
CA ILE A 24 4.52 14.18 -16.01
C ILE A 24 5.74 14.51 -15.14
N ASN A 25 5.64 14.37 -13.82
CA ASN A 25 6.80 14.44 -12.93
C ASN A 25 7.69 13.20 -13.16
N ALA A 26 8.64 13.33 -14.07
CA ALA A 26 9.46 12.21 -14.51
C ALA A 26 10.48 11.81 -13.43
N LYS A 27 11.05 12.75 -12.69
CA LYS A 27 11.98 12.46 -11.58
C LYS A 27 11.32 11.55 -10.54
N TRP A 28 10.17 11.95 -10.02
CA TRP A 28 9.44 11.17 -9.02
C TRP A 28 9.08 9.77 -9.55
N ASN A 29 8.59 9.67 -10.78
CA ASN A 29 8.24 8.37 -11.37
C ASN A 29 9.45 7.46 -11.54
N ARG A 30 10.62 7.99 -11.96
CA ARG A 30 11.86 7.20 -12.07
C ARG A 30 12.32 6.69 -10.70
N GLU A 31 12.38 7.56 -9.71
CA GLU A 31 12.76 7.20 -8.35
C GLU A 31 11.83 6.11 -7.80
N HIS A 32 10.52 6.24 -8.05
CA HIS A 32 9.53 5.25 -7.61
C HIS A 32 9.69 3.90 -8.33
N ILE A 33 9.96 3.90 -9.65
CA ILE A 33 10.19 2.67 -10.43
C ILE A 33 11.46 1.95 -9.99
N GLN A 34 12.51 2.70 -9.68
CA GLN A 34 13.83 2.17 -9.33
C GLN A 34 13.93 1.77 -7.86
N PHE A 35 12.99 2.19 -7.03
CA PHE A 35 13.00 1.89 -5.60
C PHE A 35 12.64 0.42 -5.35
N ASP A 36 13.60 -0.34 -4.85
CA ASP A 36 13.39 -1.72 -4.44
C ASP A 36 12.86 -1.78 -3.01
N VAL A 37 11.54 -1.85 -2.88
CA VAL A 37 10.83 -1.90 -1.59
C VAL A 37 11.17 -3.17 -0.79
N SER A 38 11.69 -4.22 -1.42
CA SER A 38 12.01 -5.47 -0.73
C SER A 38 13.15 -5.27 0.31
N LYS A 39 14.13 -4.44 -0.03
CA LYS A 39 15.28 -4.16 0.86
C LYS A 39 14.88 -3.52 2.20
N PRO A 40 14.08 -2.44 2.26
CA PRO A 40 13.61 -1.92 3.55
C PRO A 40 12.64 -2.87 4.25
N LEU A 41 11.77 -3.62 3.53
CA LEU A 41 10.87 -4.59 4.16
C LEU A 41 11.64 -5.69 4.90
N GLN A 42 12.76 -6.18 4.36
CA GLN A 42 13.62 -7.17 5.01
C GLN A 42 14.26 -6.68 6.32
N LYS A 43 14.20 -5.39 6.61
CA LYS A 43 14.70 -4.80 7.85
C LYS A 43 13.60 -4.54 8.89
N VAL A 44 12.34 -4.79 8.54
CA VAL A 44 11.21 -4.59 9.46
C VAL A 44 11.16 -5.73 10.46
N THR A 45 11.47 -5.45 11.71
CA THR A 45 11.48 -6.40 12.83
C THR A 45 10.28 -6.25 13.77
N CYS A 46 9.58 -5.11 13.70
CA CYS A 46 8.36 -4.90 14.48
C CYS A 46 7.19 -5.71 13.91
N PRO A 47 6.13 -5.94 14.72
CA PRO A 47 4.90 -6.55 14.24
C PRO A 47 4.27 -5.76 13.10
N VAL A 48 3.74 -6.47 12.12
CA VAL A 48 3.11 -5.90 10.92
C VAL A 48 1.70 -6.44 10.75
N LEU A 49 0.75 -5.54 10.54
CA LEU A 49 -0.59 -5.86 10.06
C LEU A 49 -0.75 -5.32 8.64
N ALA A 50 -0.90 -6.21 7.66
CA ALA A 50 -1.09 -5.83 6.26
C ALA A 50 -2.51 -6.22 5.79
N ILE A 51 -3.29 -5.23 5.37
CA ILE A 51 -4.69 -5.43 4.95
C ILE A 51 -4.91 -4.82 3.57
N THR A 52 -5.61 -5.54 2.71
CA THR A 52 -6.09 -5.01 1.43
C THR A 52 -7.53 -5.43 1.16
N GLY A 53 -8.17 -4.79 0.18
CA GLY A 53 -9.49 -5.16 -0.29
C GLY A 53 -9.44 -6.07 -1.51
N SER A 54 -10.37 -7.03 -1.62
CA SER A 54 -10.46 -7.89 -2.80
C SER A 54 -10.83 -7.13 -4.09
N LYS A 55 -11.36 -5.92 -3.96
CA LYS A 55 -11.67 -5.00 -5.07
C LYS A 55 -10.75 -3.79 -5.11
N ASP A 56 -9.57 -3.88 -4.49
CA ASP A 56 -8.52 -2.86 -4.63
C ASP A 56 -7.93 -2.94 -6.05
N VAL A 57 -8.04 -1.84 -6.79
CA VAL A 57 -7.50 -1.73 -8.17
C VAL A 57 -6.11 -1.07 -8.22
N ASN A 58 -5.62 -0.58 -7.09
CA ASN A 58 -4.33 0.08 -6.98
C ASN A 58 -3.25 -0.85 -6.42
N VAL A 59 -3.65 -1.84 -5.59
CA VAL A 59 -2.76 -2.79 -4.94
C VAL A 59 -3.16 -4.21 -5.32
N LYS A 60 -2.20 -5.06 -5.63
CA LYS A 60 -2.45 -6.47 -5.93
C LYS A 60 -2.60 -7.25 -4.63
N VAL A 61 -3.66 -8.04 -4.52
CA VAL A 61 -3.92 -8.90 -3.36
C VAL A 61 -2.73 -9.81 -3.03
N GLY A 62 -2.05 -10.33 -4.07
CA GLY A 62 -0.86 -11.18 -3.92
C GLY A 62 0.37 -10.48 -3.31
N ASP A 63 0.36 -9.16 -3.18
CA ASP A 63 1.48 -8.46 -2.54
C ASP A 63 1.48 -8.65 -1.01
N LEU A 64 0.37 -9.06 -0.40
CA LEU A 64 0.31 -9.42 1.02
C LEU A 64 1.24 -10.58 1.36
N GLU A 65 1.25 -11.63 0.53
CA GLU A 65 2.13 -12.78 0.73
C GLU A 65 3.61 -12.41 0.58
N LYS A 66 3.91 -11.47 -0.34
CA LYS A 66 5.27 -10.94 -0.49
C LYS A 66 5.71 -10.16 0.74
N ILE A 67 4.84 -9.29 1.28
CA ILE A 67 5.13 -8.55 2.51
C ILE A 67 5.41 -9.54 3.65
N LYS A 68 4.53 -10.53 3.83
CA LYS A 68 4.67 -11.56 4.87
C LYS A 68 5.98 -12.35 4.74
N ALA A 69 6.41 -12.63 3.52
CA ALA A 69 7.67 -13.36 3.26
C ALA A 69 8.93 -12.50 3.46
N LEU A 70 8.82 -11.17 3.37
CA LEU A 70 9.96 -10.27 3.42
C LEU A 70 10.26 -9.73 4.82
N VAL A 71 9.22 -9.41 5.60
CA VAL A 71 9.41 -8.82 6.93
C VAL A 71 9.96 -9.86 7.92
N GLN A 72 10.80 -9.41 8.84
CA GLN A 72 11.42 -10.27 9.87
C GLN A 72 10.52 -10.39 11.11
N GLY A 73 9.65 -9.40 11.33
CA GLY A 73 8.71 -9.41 12.43
C GLY A 73 7.49 -10.30 12.18
N GLU A 74 6.70 -10.54 13.22
CA GLU A 74 5.42 -11.25 13.08
C GLU A 74 4.50 -10.48 12.12
N CYS A 75 3.98 -11.14 11.09
CA CYS A 75 3.15 -10.50 10.08
C CYS A 75 1.79 -11.18 9.94
N GLU A 76 0.74 -10.43 10.23
CA GLU A 76 -0.65 -10.82 10.02
C GLU A 76 -1.19 -10.16 8.74
N THR A 77 -1.87 -10.93 7.89
CA THR A 77 -2.40 -10.44 6.61
C THR A 77 -3.89 -10.71 6.48
N HIS A 78 -4.65 -9.75 5.94
CA HIS A 78 -6.09 -9.92 5.68
C HIS A 78 -6.50 -9.37 4.33
N ILE A 79 -7.42 -10.09 3.67
CA ILE A 79 -8.13 -9.64 2.47
C ILE A 79 -9.59 -9.41 2.86
N ILE A 80 -10.03 -8.16 2.82
CA ILE A 80 -11.44 -7.83 3.11
C ILE A 80 -12.25 -7.92 1.82
N GLN A 81 -13.25 -8.80 1.84
CA GLN A 81 -14.09 -9.03 0.66
C GLN A 81 -14.87 -7.77 0.27
N ASN A 82 -14.90 -7.51 -1.03
CA ASN A 82 -15.59 -6.36 -1.66
C ASN A 82 -15.08 -4.98 -1.23
N MET A 83 -14.01 -4.87 -0.45
CA MET A 83 -13.40 -3.60 -0.09
C MET A 83 -12.53 -3.08 -1.24
N THR A 84 -12.65 -1.78 -1.50
CA THR A 84 -11.83 -1.04 -2.49
C THR A 84 -10.64 -0.34 -1.81
N HIS A 85 -9.77 0.28 -2.61
CA HIS A 85 -8.68 1.12 -2.11
C HIS A 85 -9.14 2.28 -1.21
N MET A 86 -10.39 2.71 -1.38
CA MET A 86 -10.98 3.76 -0.54
C MET A 86 -11.42 3.25 0.85
N LEU A 87 -11.12 1.99 1.20
CA LEU A 87 -11.47 1.34 2.47
C LEU A 87 -12.99 1.25 2.70
N ARG A 88 -13.76 1.11 1.65
CA ARG A 88 -15.21 0.94 1.66
C ARG A 88 -15.60 -0.27 0.83
N LYS A 89 -16.64 -0.98 1.24
CA LYS A 89 -17.20 -2.07 0.44
C LYS A 89 -18.00 -1.55 -0.75
N THR A 90 -18.01 -2.32 -1.82
CA THR A 90 -18.81 -2.05 -3.00
C THR A 90 -19.35 -3.35 -3.60
N ASP A 91 -20.59 -3.33 -4.05
CA ASP A 91 -21.22 -4.44 -4.80
C ASP A 91 -20.93 -4.36 -6.30
N VAL A 92 -20.27 -3.28 -6.74
CA VAL A 92 -19.88 -3.13 -8.15
C VAL A 92 -19.00 -4.31 -8.57
N GLU A 93 -19.36 -4.92 -9.70
CA GLU A 93 -18.57 -5.99 -10.31
C GLU A 93 -17.11 -5.54 -10.52
N TYR A 94 -16.14 -6.48 -10.37
CA TYR A 94 -14.73 -6.15 -10.52
C TYR A 94 -14.42 -5.65 -11.94
N SER A 95 -14.21 -4.36 -12.06
CA SER A 95 -13.78 -3.67 -13.26
C SER A 95 -13.06 -2.38 -12.85
N ILE A 96 -11.85 -2.18 -13.34
CA ILE A 96 -11.03 -1.02 -12.96
C ILE A 96 -11.80 0.29 -13.17
N SER A 97 -12.42 0.47 -14.34
CA SER A 97 -13.15 1.70 -14.66
C SER A 97 -14.40 1.89 -13.80
N LYS A 98 -15.17 0.82 -13.57
CA LYS A 98 -16.38 0.86 -12.74
C LYS A 98 -16.03 1.17 -11.28
N ILE A 99 -14.99 0.52 -10.73
CA ILE A 99 -14.54 0.73 -9.35
C ILE A 99 -13.98 2.15 -9.17
N MET A 100 -13.14 2.64 -10.09
CA MET A 100 -12.60 4.00 -10.01
C MET A 100 -13.70 5.07 -10.08
N ASN A 101 -14.75 4.87 -10.89
CA ASN A 101 -15.89 5.77 -10.92
C ASN A 101 -16.69 5.71 -9.62
N ASN A 102 -16.92 4.50 -9.08
CA ASN A 102 -17.63 4.32 -7.82
C ASN A 102 -16.88 4.93 -6.62
N ASN A 103 -15.55 4.89 -6.63
CA ASN A 103 -14.71 5.45 -5.56
C ASN A 103 -15.01 6.92 -5.29
N LYS A 104 -15.33 7.71 -6.32
CA LYS A 104 -15.67 9.13 -6.15
C LYS A 104 -16.93 9.33 -5.30
N ASN A 105 -17.91 8.43 -5.42
CA ASN A 105 -19.17 8.49 -4.69
C ASN A 105 -19.08 7.82 -3.31
N SER A 106 -18.16 6.85 -3.16
CA SER A 106 -18.01 6.09 -1.92
C SER A 106 -17.31 6.88 -0.80
N ILE A 107 -16.66 8.00 -1.11
CA ILE A 107 -15.92 8.81 -0.13
C ILE A 107 -16.81 9.34 1.01
N GLN A 108 -18.10 9.50 0.76
CA GLN A 108 -19.10 9.93 1.75
C GLN A 108 -19.52 8.79 2.71
N GLN A 109 -19.23 7.55 2.35
CA GLN A 109 -19.56 6.39 3.17
C GLN A 109 -18.55 6.25 4.32
N PRO A 110 -18.93 5.67 5.46
CA PRO A 110 -18.00 5.35 6.53
C PRO A 110 -16.98 4.31 6.08
N VAL A 111 -15.80 4.35 6.70
CA VAL A 111 -14.80 3.30 6.54
C VAL A 111 -15.37 1.95 6.94
N ASP A 112 -15.03 0.90 6.22
CA ASP A 112 -15.51 -0.46 6.45
C ASP A 112 -15.36 -0.89 7.91
N ARG A 113 -16.41 -1.54 8.43
CA ARG A 113 -16.45 -1.96 9.83
C ARG A 113 -15.49 -3.13 10.08
N GLU A 114 -15.45 -4.10 9.19
CA GLU A 114 -14.58 -5.28 9.34
C GLU A 114 -13.11 -4.86 9.38
N LEU A 115 -12.71 -3.88 8.55
CA LEU A 115 -11.37 -3.29 8.60
C LEU A 115 -11.05 -2.70 9.98
N LYS A 116 -11.96 -1.88 10.52
CA LYS A 116 -11.79 -1.27 11.83
C LYS A 116 -11.69 -2.32 12.94
N ASP A 117 -12.56 -3.31 12.90
CA ASP A 117 -12.59 -4.38 13.91
C ASP A 117 -11.28 -5.19 13.89
N LYS A 118 -10.73 -5.51 12.70
CA LYS A 118 -9.43 -6.20 12.56
C LYS A 118 -8.27 -5.37 13.11
N ILE A 119 -8.22 -4.07 12.79
CA ILE A 119 -7.18 -3.17 13.31
C ILE A 119 -7.26 -3.09 14.85
N ILE A 120 -8.46 -2.91 15.39
CA ILE A 120 -8.66 -2.81 16.84
C ILE A 120 -8.27 -4.12 17.54
N ALA A 121 -8.68 -5.27 17.00
CA ALA A 121 -8.33 -6.57 17.55
C ALA A 121 -6.81 -6.77 17.55
N TRP A 122 -6.14 -6.47 16.44
CA TRP A 122 -4.69 -6.56 16.32
C TRP A 122 -3.97 -5.65 17.33
N LEU A 123 -4.38 -4.40 17.47
CA LEU A 123 -3.79 -3.47 18.44
C LEU A 123 -3.98 -3.93 19.89
N ARG A 124 -5.14 -4.52 20.23
CA ARG A 124 -5.38 -5.09 21.56
C ARG A 124 -4.44 -6.24 21.86
N ASN A 125 -4.22 -7.14 20.90
CA ASN A 125 -3.29 -8.26 21.09
C ASN A 125 -1.85 -7.79 21.35
N TRP A 126 -1.47 -6.60 20.88
CA TRP A 126 -0.14 -6.05 21.11
C TRP A 126 -0.03 -5.18 22.35
N LYS A 127 -1.12 -4.57 22.81
CA LYS A 127 -1.14 -3.74 24.02
C LYS A 127 -0.73 -4.52 25.29
N ASP A 128 -1.11 -5.77 25.37
CA ASP A 128 -0.91 -6.63 26.54
C ASP A 128 0.42 -7.44 26.47
N ARG A 129 1.19 -7.29 25.40
CA ARG A 129 2.55 -7.83 25.30
C ARG A 129 3.51 -6.78 25.86
N GLU A 130 4.37 -7.19 26.81
CA GLU A 130 5.51 -6.34 27.22
C GLU A 130 6.32 -6.00 25.98
N VAL A 131 6.20 -4.77 25.50
CA VAL A 131 7.04 -4.26 24.43
C VAL A 131 8.41 -4.04 25.07
N ILE A 132 9.32 -5.00 24.89
CA ILE A 132 10.74 -4.76 25.11
C ILE A 132 11.14 -3.72 24.06
N ILE A 133 11.06 -2.45 24.42
CA ILE A 133 11.65 -1.38 23.60
C ILE A 133 13.16 -1.54 23.82
N PRO A 134 13.95 -1.95 22.81
CA PRO A 134 15.39 -1.90 22.96
C PRO A 134 15.76 -0.45 23.28
N ASP A 135 16.58 -0.23 24.29
CA ASP A 135 17.09 1.08 24.61
C ASP A 135 17.61 1.74 23.34
N PHE A 136 16.87 2.70 22.83
CA PHE A 136 17.36 3.60 21.81
C PHE A 136 18.44 4.45 22.48
N GLU A 137 19.70 4.06 22.35
CA GLU A 137 20.79 5.00 22.53
C GLU A 137 20.54 6.16 21.57
N ILE A 138 20.03 7.23 22.12
CA ILE A 138 20.00 8.52 21.43
C ILE A 138 21.47 8.88 21.20
N LEU A 139 21.95 8.58 20.01
CA LEU A 139 23.20 9.14 19.51
C LEU A 139 23.02 10.66 19.43
N GLY A 140 23.07 11.30 20.58
CA GLY A 140 23.19 12.72 20.73
C GLY A 140 24.65 13.05 21.00
N LYS A 141 25.32 13.53 19.99
CA LYS A 141 26.23 14.70 20.07
C LYS A 141 26.81 14.94 18.70
#